data_c4836dd9290f32dbf27921c30d5e9b3e
#
_entry.id   c4836dd9290f32dbf27921c30d5e9b3e
#
_cell.length_a   1.000
_cell.length_b   1.000
_cell.length_c   1.000
_cell.angle_alpha   90.00
_cell.angle_beta   90.00
_cell.angle_gamma   90.00
#
_symmetry.space_group_name_H-M   'P 1'
#
loop_
_entity.id
_entity.type
_entity.pdbx_description
1 polymer ?
#
loop_
_entity_poly.entity_id
_entity_poly.type
_entity_poly.pdbx_seq_one_letter_code
_entity_poly.pdbx_strand_id
1 'polypeptide(L)'
;MISHTQKIKKLHISLLNFVILGDSVKLDEFVVENELNAIGALVPNEKIKLAYKCGRDMVICTSKRMLYVDTQGFSGKRIEYLSMRYSCIKGYEVETAGSWDRDAEFKIFTNISQDKRCLKTDLRKGQCDVMEVLWYFNNKLLGMDSMTLEEYLSLGNTFLKTPKVLF
;
A
#
# COMPACT_ATOMS: atom_id res chain seq x y z
N MET A 1 -15.01 28.65 2.57
CA MET A 1 -13.87 27.81 3.02
C MET A 1 -14.34 26.36 3.05
N ILE A 2 -13.73 25.47 2.29
CA ILE A 2 -14.13 24.04 2.23
C ILE A 2 -13.68 23.38 3.54
N SER A 3 -14.56 22.64 4.24
CA SER A 3 -14.22 21.93 5.45
C SER A 3 -13.17 20.83 5.20
N HIS A 4 -12.42 20.45 6.24
CA HIS A 4 -11.42 19.39 6.14
C HIS A 4 -12.04 18.07 5.64
N THR A 5 -13.21 17.71 6.14
CA THR A 5 -13.98 16.55 5.71
C THR A 5 -14.37 16.62 4.23
N GLN A 6 -14.74 17.80 3.72
CA GLN A 6 -15.05 17.97 2.30
C GLN A 6 -13.80 17.86 1.42
N LYS A 7 -12.64 18.34 1.88
CA LYS A 7 -11.36 18.17 1.19
C LYS A 7 -10.98 16.68 1.07
N ILE A 8 -11.10 15.93 2.17
CA ILE A 8 -10.83 14.49 2.20
C ILE A 8 -11.75 13.73 1.24
N LYS A 9 -13.06 14.04 1.23
CA LYS A 9 -14.01 13.45 0.28
C LYS A 9 -13.65 13.78 -1.17
N LYS A 10 -13.24 15.02 -1.44
CA LYS A 10 -12.84 15.46 -2.78
C LYS A 10 -11.59 14.71 -3.25
N LEU A 11 -10.59 14.54 -2.37
CA LEU A 11 -9.40 13.73 -2.65
C LEU A 11 -9.78 12.29 -3.00
N HIS A 12 -10.60 11.67 -2.18
CA HIS A 12 -11.01 10.29 -2.41
C HIS A 12 -11.70 10.12 -3.77
N ILE A 13 -12.61 11.03 -4.12
CA ILE A 13 -13.27 11.04 -5.44
C ILE A 13 -12.25 11.26 -6.55
N SER A 14 -11.29 12.18 -6.37
CA SER A 14 -10.21 12.43 -7.33
C SER A 14 -9.35 11.19 -7.56
N LEU A 15 -8.88 10.55 -6.51
CA LEU A 15 -8.09 9.31 -6.60
C LEU A 15 -8.89 8.12 -7.15
N LEU A 16 -10.19 8.04 -6.86
CA LEU A 16 -11.08 7.04 -7.46
C LEU A 16 -11.31 7.27 -8.96
N ASN A 17 -11.44 8.53 -9.39
CA ASN A 17 -11.64 8.87 -10.80
C ASN A 17 -10.41 8.59 -11.67
N PHE A 18 -9.22 8.52 -11.07
CA PHE A 18 -8.00 8.17 -11.77
C PHE A 18 -7.99 6.73 -12.30
N VAL A 19 -8.87 5.88 -11.77
CA VAL A 19 -8.92 4.47 -12.13
C VAL A 19 -10.30 4.10 -12.64
N ILE A 20 -10.54 4.38 -13.90
CA ILE A 20 -11.85 4.12 -14.52
C ILE A 20 -12.15 2.62 -14.68
N LEU A 21 -11.18 1.69 -14.62
CA LEU A 21 -11.40 0.30 -15.03
C LEU A 21 -10.59 -0.78 -14.30
N GLY A 22 -10.05 -0.56 -13.10
CA GLY A 22 -9.27 -1.60 -12.41
C GLY A 22 -9.58 -1.74 -10.93
N ASP A 23 -9.72 -2.97 -10.44
CA ASP A 23 -9.99 -3.22 -9.03
C ASP A 23 -8.78 -2.96 -8.13
N SER A 24 -7.55 -3.13 -8.67
CA SER A 24 -6.30 -2.87 -7.94
C SER A 24 -5.26 -2.35 -8.91
N VAL A 25 -4.65 -1.19 -8.64
CA VAL A 25 -3.68 -0.56 -9.56
C VAL A 25 -2.67 0.28 -8.79
N LYS A 26 -1.42 0.28 -9.28
CA LYS A 26 -0.41 1.23 -8.83
C LYS A 26 -0.81 2.64 -9.25
N LEU A 27 -0.74 3.57 -8.32
CA LEU A 27 -1.01 4.99 -8.56
C LEU A 27 0.31 5.73 -8.79
N ASP A 28 0.26 6.78 -9.61
CA ASP A 28 1.39 7.69 -9.80
C ASP A 28 1.67 8.45 -8.50
N GLU A 29 2.88 8.28 -7.96
CA GLU A 29 3.28 8.83 -6.67
C GLU A 29 3.24 10.37 -6.66
N PHE A 30 3.59 11.02 -7.78
CA PHE A 30 3.57 12.48 -7.90
C PHE A 30 2.15 13.02 -7.86
N VAL A 31 1.22 12.35 -8.53
CA VAL A 31 -0.19 12.72 -8.52
C VAL A 31 -0.78 12.57 -7.12
N VAL A 32 -0.53 11.44 -6.46
CA VAL A 32 -0.99 11.19 -5.09
C VAL A 32 -0.39 12.21 -4.12
N GLU A 33 0.91 12.55 -4.28
CA GLU A 33 1.57 13.55 -3.44
C GLU A 33 0.93 14.92 -3.59
N ASN A 34 0.64 15.36 -4.81
CA ASN A 34 0.00 16.64 -5.07
C ASN A 34 -1.40 16.72 -4.47
N GLU A 35 -2.21 15.67 -4.63
CA GLU A 35 -3.56 15.60 -4.08
C GLU A 35 -3.56 15.63 -2.54
N LEU A 36 -2.66 14.86 -1.92
CA LEU A 36 -2.54 14.83 -0.45
C LEU A 36 -2.00 16.16 0.10
N ASN A 37 -1.07 16.81 -0.60
CA ASN A 37 -0.59 18.15 -0.25
C ASN A 37 -1.71 19.20 -0.36
N ALA A 38 -2.52 19.15 -1.41
CA ALA A 38 -3.61 20.10 -1.62
C ALA A 38 -4.65 20.12 -0.49
N ILE A 39 -4.82 19.02 0.22
CA ILE A 39 -5.71 18.92 1.38
C ILE A 39 -4.99 19.08 2.72
N GLY A 40 -3.65 19.23 2.72
CA GLY A 40 -2.83 19.33 3.92
C GLY A 40 -2.72 18.02 4.69
N ALA A 41 -2.78 16.88 4.00
CA ALA A 41 -2.67 15.55 4.62
C ALA A 41 -1.21 15.12 4.84
N LEU A 42 -0.28 15.66 4.07
CA LEU A 42 1.16 15.39 4.25
C LEU A 42 1.80 16.43 5.17
N VAL A 43 2.78 15.99 5.95
CA VAL A 43 3.63 16.90 6.74
C VAL A 43 4.82 17.40 5.91
N PRO A 44 5.50 18.48 6.32
CA PRO A 44 6.65 19.01 5.58
C PRO A 44 7.71 17.94 5.30
N ASN A 45 8.21 17.91 4.06
CA ASN A 45 9.21 16.94 3.58
C ASN A 45 8.76 15.46 3.65
N GLU A 46 7.48 15.20 3.68
CA GLU A 46 6.92 13.86 3.50
C GLU A 46 6.71 13.59 2.02
N LYS A 47 7.24 12.47 1.52
CA LYS A 47 7.18 12.07 0.12
C LYS A 47 6.42 10.76 -0.02
N ILE A 48 5.64 10.62 -1.07
CA ILE A 48 5.04 9.33 -1.44
C ILE A 48 6.15 8.44 -2.00
N LYS A 49 6.13 7.18 -1.61
CA LYS A 49 7.09 6.16 -2.02
C LYS A 49 6.45 4.98 -2.72
N LEU A 50 5.19 4.73 -2.40
CA LEU A 50 4.42 3.65 -2.96
C LEU A 50 2.93 3.96 -2.75
N ALA A 51 2.12 3.83 -3.77
CA ALA A 51 0.69 4.02 -3.66
C ALA A 51 -0.06 3.02 -4.51
N TYR A 52 -0.94 2.26 -3.88
CA TYR A 52 -1.83 1.30 -4.55
C TYR A 52 -3.28 1.59 -4.20
N LYS A 53 -4.12 1.57 -5.21
CA LYS A 53 -5.56 1.44 -5.06
C LYS A 53 -5.89 -0.04 -5.10
N CYS A 54 -6.65 -0.52 -4.14
CA CYS A 54 -7.04 -1.93 -3.98
C CYS A 54 -8.56 -1.99 -3.86
N GLY A 55 -9.23 -2.22 -4.98
CA GLY A 55 -10.68 -2.08 -5.03
C GLY A 55 -11.12 -0.64 -4.71
N ARG A 56 -11.81 -0.44 -3.59
CA ARG A 56 -12.22 0.88 -3.10
C ARG A 56 -11.26 1.48 -2.09
N ASP A 57 -10.35 0.68 -1.58
CA ASP A 57 -9.38 1.07 -0.56
C ASP A 57 -8.07 1.53 -1.19
N MET A 58 -7.22 2.18 -0.40
CA MET A 58 -5.88 2.56 -0.84
C MET A 58 -4.86 2.30 0.26
N VAL A 59 -3.69 1.82 -0.17
CA VAL A 59 -2.49 1.72 0.66
C VAL A 59 -1.48 2.72 0.11
N ILE A 60 -1.08 3.69 0.92
CA ILE A 60 -0.15 4.74 0.54
C ILE A 60 1.01 4.72 1.53
N CYS A 61 2.19 4.39 1.03
CA CYS A 61 3.42 4.40 1.81
C CYS A 61 4.16 5.71 1.56
N THR A 62 4.47 6.44 2.61
CA THR A 62 5.25 7.67 2.55
C THR A 62 6.65 7.46 3.10
N SER A 63 7.52 8.45 2.98
CA SER A 63 8.84 8.41 3.63
C SER A 63 8.78 8.32 5.16
N LYS A 64 7.63 8.64 5.79
CA LYS A 64 7.47 8.74 7.25
C LYS A 64 6.47 7.76 7.87
N ARG A 65 5.45 7.37 7.12
CA ARG A 65 4.32 6.57 7.64
C ARG A 65 3.59 5.84 6.52
N MET A 66 2.67 4.97 6.91
CA MET A 66 1.68 4.39 6.03
C MET A 66 0.32 5.07 6.25
N LEU A 67 -0.38 5.35 5.17
CA LEU A 67 -1.77 5.79 5.16
C LEU A 67 -2.62 4.66 4.56
N TYR A 68 -3.63 4.22 5.28
CA TYR A 68 -4.62 3.27 4.79
C TYR A 68 -5.95 3.98 4.67
N VAL A 69 -6.54 3.92 3.50
CA VAL A 69 -7.83 4.55 3.20
C VAL A 69 -8.85 3.46 2.98
N ASP A 70 -9.79 3.33 3.90
CA ASP A 70 -10.86 2.34 3.88
C ASP A 70 -12.17 3.03 3.46
N THR A 71 -12.78 2.52 2.39
CA THR A 71 -14.04 3.03 1.86
C THR A 71 -15.17 2.11 2.20
N GLN A 72 -15.95 2.49 3.19
CA GLN A 72 -17.03 1.67 3.75
C GLN A 72 -18.41 2.00 3.20
N GLY A 73 -19.28 0.97 3.26
CA GLY A 73 -20.71 1.07 2.91
C GLY A 73 -20.98 0.96 1.41
N PHE A 74 -22.21 0.58 1.09
CA PHE A 74 -22.67 0.35 -0.30
C PHE A 74 -22.54 1.58 -1.19
N SER A 75 -22.68 2.78 -0.64
CA SER A 75 -22.60 4.05 -1.36
C SER A 75 -21.20 4.69 -1.35
N GLY A 76 -20.19 4.07 -0.71
CA GLY A 76 -18.84 4.65 -0.57
C GLY A 76 -18.80 5.98 0.22
N LYS A 77 -19.85 6.29 0.99
CA LYS A 77 -19.98 7.59 1.68
C LYS A 77 -19.14 7.71 2.93
N ARG A 78 -18.77 6.57 3.56
CA ARG A 78 -17.93 6.56 4.75
C ARG A 78 -16.49 6.23 4.33
N ILE A 79 -15.59 7.17 4.56
CA ILE A 79 -14.17 7.02 4.29
C ILE A 79 -13.44 7.13 5.61
N GLU A 80 -12.65 6.12 5.92
CA GLU A 80 -11.78 6.10 7.08
C GLU A 80 -10.32 6.29 6.63
N TYR A 81 -9.62 7.22 7.25
CA TYR A 81 -8.21 7.45 7.07
C TYR A 81 -7.45 6.96 8.29
N LEU A 82 -6.69 5.91 8.13
CA LEU A 82 -5.79 5.42 9.15
C LEU A 82 -4.36 5.84 8.82
N SER A 83 -3.77 6.64 9.69
CA SER A 83 -2.38 7.08 9.59
C SER A 83 -1.55 6.35 10.63
N MET A 84 -0.55 5.57 10.21
CA MET A 84 0.26 4.79 11.13
C MET A 84 1.75 4.92 10.84
N ARG A 85 2.56 5.03 11.90
CA ARG A 85 4.01 4.94 11.79
C ARG A 85 4.42 3.52 11.41
N TYR A 86 5.53 3.35 10.70
CA TYR A 86 6.05 2.02 10.39
C TYR A 86 6.34 1.19 11.65
N SER A 87 6.72 1.82 12.77
CA SER A 87 6.91 1.14 14.06
C SER A 87 5.65 0.50 14.65
N CYS A 88 4.46 0.88 14.15
CA CYS A 88 3.19 0.25 14.53
C CYS A 88 2.93 -1.04 13.75
N ILE A 89 3.63 -1.28 12.64
CA ILE A 89 3.52 -2.48 11.84
C ILE A 89 4.37 -3.56 12.50
N LYS A 90 3.78 -4.70 12.83
CA LYS A 90 4.42 -5.83 13.50
C LYS A 90 4.87 -6.92 12.53
N GLY A 91 4.32 -6.91 11.35
CA GLY A 91 4.62 -7.84 10.29
C GLY A 91 3.62 -7.72 9.17
N TYR A 92 3.85 -8.50 8.14
CA TYR A 92 2.94 -8.62 7.01
C TYR A 92 2.91 -10.05 6.50
N GLU A 93 1.88 -10.40 5.75
CA GLU A 93 1.70 -11.69 5.10
C GLU A 93 1.25 -11.43 3.67
N VAL A 94 1.82 -12.17 2.74
CA VAL A 94 1.36 -12.21 1.35
C VAL A 94 0.90 -13.62 1.06
N GLU A 95 -0.37 -13.79 0.79
CA GLU A 95 -0.93 -15.03 0.28
C GLU A 95 -0.99 -14.93 -1.25
N THR A 96 -0.21 -15.78 -1.92
CA THR A 96 -0.18 -15.77 -3.39
C THR A 96 -1.46 -16.38 -3.94
N ALA A 97 -1.95 -15.79 -5.02
CA ALA A 97 -3.09 -16.34 -5.76
C ALA A 97 -2.84 -17.79 -6.16
N GLY A 98 -3.79 -18.68 -5.87
CA GLY A 98 -3.82 -20.03 -6.40
C GLY A 98 -4.00 -20.06 -7.92
N SER A 99 -3.95 -21.24 -8.54
CA SER A 99 -4.07 -21.40 -10.01
C SER A 99 -5.38 -20.84 -10.58
N TRP A 100 -6.40 -20.69 -9.76
CA TRP A 100 -7.76 -20.22 -10.13
C TRP A 100 -8.07 -18.82 -9.62
N ASP A 101 -7.23 -18.28 -8.72
CA ASP A 101 -7.44 -16.97 -8.13
C ASP A 101 -6.59 -15.92 -8.83
N ARG A 102 -7.15 -14.73 -9.02
CA ARG A 102 -6.46 -13.63 -9.72
C ARG A 102 -5.76 -12.66 -8.80
N ASP A 103 -6.05 -12.73 -7.50
CA ASP A 103 -5.67 -11.72 -6.54
C ASP A 103 -4.78 -12.34 -5.45
N ALA A 104 -3.71 -11.65 -5.08
CA ALA A 104 -2.92 -11.97 -3.91
C ALA A 104 -3.49 -11.20 -2.71
N GLU A 105 -3.71 -11.85 -1.58
CA GLU A 105 -4.13 -11.17 -0.34
C GLU A 105 -2.88 -10.63 0.37
N PHE A 106 -2.87 -9.34 0.67
CA PHE A 106 -1.83 -8.70 1.46
C PHE A 106 -2.39 -8.30 2.82
N LYS A 107 -1.81 -8.85 3.87
CA LYS A 107 -2.21 -8.59 5.26
C LYS A 107 -1.11 -7.84 5.99
N ILE A 108 -1.49 -6.79 6.70
CA ILE A 108 -0.58 -5.97 7.51
C ILE A 108 -1.03 -6.08 8.97
N PHE A 109 -0.15 -6.63 9.81
CA PHE A 109 -0.41 -6.77 11.25
C PHE A 109 0.08 -5.54 12.00
N THR A 110 -0.77 -4.98 12.86
CA THR A 110 -0.48 -3.73 13.58
C THR A 110 -0.71 -3.88 15.09
N ASN A 111 -0.22 -2.91 15.86
CA ASN A 111 -0.50 -2.79 17.29
C ASN A 111 -1.30 -1.53 17.66
N ILE A 112 -2.02 -0.94 16.69
CA ILE A 112 -2.73 0.33 16.91
C ILE A 112 -3.93 0.14 17.85
N SER A 113 -4.82 -0.80 17.52
CA SER A 113 -6.02 -1.12 18.32
C SER A 113 -6.49 -2.55 18.00
N GLN A 114 -7.47 -3.06 18.76
CA GLN A 114 -7.95 -4.44 18.56
C GLN A 114 -8.64 -4.63 17.21
N ASP A 115 -9.44 -3.66 16.80
CA ASP A 115 -10.19 -3.65 15.54
C ASP A 115 -9.30 -3.40 14.30
N LYS A 116 -8.08 -2.87 14.50
CA LYS A 116 -7.09 -2.59 13.44
C LYS A 116 -5.84 -3.46 13.54
N ARG A 117 -5.93 -4.63 14.20
CA ARG A 117 -4.79 -5.56 14.33
C ARG A 117 -4.35 -6.16 13.01
N CYS A 118 -5.28 -6.34 12.07
CA CYS A 118 -5.01 -6.87 10.75
C CYS A 118 -5.75 -6.03 9.71
N LEU A 119 -5.00 -5.37 8.85
CA LEU A 119 -5.52 -4.68 7.66
C LEU A 119 -5.33 -5.62 6.48
N LYS A 120 -6.38 -5.83 5.72
CA LYS A 120 -6.36 -6.72 4.54
C LYS A 120 -6.62 -5.93 3.28
N THR A 121 -5.91 -6.27 2.23
CA THR A 121 -6.10 -5.69 0.92
C THR A 121 -5.75 -6.68 -0.18
N ASP A 122 -6.47 -6.65 -1.29
CA ASP A 122 -6.24 -7.53 -2.42
C ASP A 122 -5.32 -6.84 -3.44
N LEU A 123 -4.23 -7.51 -3.78
CA LEU A 123 -3.29 -7.07 -4.80
C LEU A 123 -3.56 -7.86 -6.09
N ARG A 124 -4.16 -7.22 -7.08
CA ARG A 124 -4.55 -7.88 -8.32
C ARG A 124 -3.35 -8.20 -9.20
N LYS A 125 -3.26 -9.46 -9.62
CA LYS A 125 -2.22 -9.95 -10.52
C LYS A 125 -2.19 -9.16 -11.83
N GLY A 126 -1.00 -8.66 -12.20
CA GLY A 126 -0.77 -7.89 -13.43
C GLY A 126 -1.08 -6.39 -13.31
N GLN A 127 -1.60 -5.93 -12.17
CA GLN A 127 -1.85 -4.51 -11.89
C GLN A 127 -1.08 -4.00 -10.67
N CYS A 128 -0.69 -4.91 -9.77
CA CYS A 128 0.17 -4.62 -8.64
C CYS A 128 1.44 -5.44 -8.73
N ASP A 129 2.58 -4.82 -8.53
CA ASP A 129 3.85 -5.52 -8.38
C ASP A 129 4.03 -5.92 -6.91
N VAL A 130 3.69 -7.19 -6.64
CA VAL A 130 3.83 -7.76 -5.30
C VAL A 130 5.27 -7.72 -4.82
N MET A 131 6.25 -7.88 -5.72
CA MET A 131 7.67 -7.86 -5.36
C MET A 131 8.13 -6.45 -4.94
N GLU A 132 7.60 -5.41 -5.56
CA GLU A 132 7.85 -4.02 -5.15
C GLU A 132 7.27 -3.75 -3.75
N VAL A 133 6.06 -4.26 -3.46
CA VAL A 133 5.44 -4.15 -2.14
C VAL A 133 6.29 -4.86 -1.08
N LEU A 134 6.70 -6.10 -1.35
CA LEU A 134 7.56 -6.89 -0.44
C LEU A 134 8.90 -6.19 -0.19
N TRP A 135 9.56 -5.73 -1.25
CA TRP A 135 10.80 -4.98 -1.15
C TRP A 135 10.65 -3.75 -0.26
N TYR A 136 9.59 -2.97 -0.48
CA TYR A 136 9.35 -1.74 0.28
C TYR A 136 9.14 -2.03 1.77
N PHE A 137 8.29 -3.03 2.09
CA PHE A 137 8.03 -3.39 3.48
C PHE A 137 9.26 -4.00 4.16
N ASN A 138 10.04 -4.84 3.48
CA ASN A 138 11.29 -5.37 4.00
C ASN A 138 12.28 -4.25 4.31
N ASN A 139 12.45 -3.30 3.40
CA ASN A 139 13.32 -2.15 3.65
C ASN A 139 12.87 -1.35 4.87
N LYS A 140 11.58 -1.10 5.01
CA LYS A 140 11.05 -0.29 6.12
C LYS A 140 11.01 -1.02 7.46
N LEU A 141 10.72 -2.30 7.48
CA LEU A 141 10.56 -3.06 8.71
C LEU A 141 11.86 -3.70 9.20
N LEU A 142 12.77 -4.04 8.29
CA LEU A 142 14.03 -4.72 8.61
C LEU A 142 15.26 -3.80 8.55
N GLY A 143 15.05 -2.52 8.26
CA GLY A 143 16.15 -1.54 8.19
C GLY A 143 17.09 -1.72 7.00
N MET A 144 16.58 -2.28 5.89
CA MET A 144 17.33 -2.51 4.65
C MET A 144 17.28 -1.28 3.71
N ASP A 145 17.24 -0.07 4.27
CA ASP A 145 17.00 1.18 3.52
C ASP A 145 18.01 1.47 2.39
N SER A 146 19.10 0.74 2.30
CA SER A 146 20.12 0.90 1.26
C SER A 146 19.95 -0.02 0.05
N MET A 147 19.06 -1.00 0.10
CA MET A 147 18.89 -1.97 -0.99
C MET A 147 17.88 -1.45 -2.01
N THR A 148 18.29 -1.37 -3.26
CA THR A 148 17.39 -1.02 -4.37
C THR A 148 16.45 -2.19 -4.72
N LEU A 149 15.36 -1.89 -5.44
CA LEU A 149 14.46 -2.94 -5.94
C LEU A 149 15.18 -3.90 -6.88
N GLU A 150 16.08 -3.40 -7.73
CA GLU A 150 16.85 -4.23 -8.66
C GLU A 150 17.77 -5.22 -7.92
N GLU A 151 18.47 -4.76 -6.89
CA GLU A 151 19.28 -5.61 -6.02
C GLU A 151 18.43 -6.66 -5.33
N TYR A 152 17.27 -6.29 -4.79
CA TYR A 152 16.33 -7.20 -4.15
C TYR A 152 15.84 -8.30 -5.10
N LEU A 153 15.45 -7.93 -6.33
CA LEU A 153 15.02 -8.89 -7.35
C LEU A 153 16.15 -9.82 -7.76
N SER A 154 17.39 -9.33 -7.80
CA SER A 154 18.58 -10.14 -8.13
C SER A 154 18.85 -11.24 -7.10
N LEU A 155 18.58 -11.00 -5.81
CA LEU A 155 18.70 -12.02 -4.75
C LEU A 155 17.77 -13.21 -5.02
N GLY A 156 16.52 -12.97 -5.38
CA GLY A 156 15.56 -14.02 -5.72
C GLY A 156 16.05 -14.91 -6.87
N ASN A 157 16.63 -14.32 -7.89
CA ASN A 157 17.20 -15.07 -9.03
C ASN A 157 18.42 -15.90 -8.65
N THR A 158 19.20 -15.46 -7.67
CA THR A 158 20.37 -16.20 -7.17
C THR A 158 19.94 -17.43 -6.36
N PHE A 159 18.92 -17.30 -5.52
CA PHE A 159 18.36 -18.43 -4.75
C PHE A 159 17.70 -19.49 -5.63
N LEU A 160 17.09 -19.10 -6.74
CA LEU A 160 16.48 -20.04 -7.69
C LEU A 160 17.52 -20.81 -8.53
N LYS A 161 18.74 -20.30 -8.67
CA LYS A 161 19.84 -20.92 -9.42
C LYS A 161 20.75 -21.82 -8.57
N THR A 162 20.69 -21.72 -7.24
CA THR A 162 21.41 -22.63 -6.34
C THR A 162 20.70 -23.98 -6.30
N PRO A 163 21.39 -25.11 -6.55
CA PRO A 163 20.80 -26.44 -6.40
C PRO A 163 20.25 -26.57 -4.99
N LYS A 164 19.02 -27.05 -4.85
CA LYS A 164 18.45 -27.41 -3.55
C LYS A 164 19.41 -28.39 -2.87
N VAL A 165 20.15 -27.94 -1.91
CA VAL A 165 20.81 -28.84 -0.95
C VAL A 165 19.69 -29.36 -0.06
N LEU A 166 19.22 -30.57 -0.38
CA LEU A 166 18.34 -31.34 0.49
C LEU A 166 19.15 -31.75 1.72
N PHE A 167 18.77 -31.24 2.86
CA PHE A 167 19.18 -31.82 4.16
C PHE A 167 18.15 -32.86 4.54
#